data_8452f1711791bf6a14bae37b44cbe3dc
#
_entry.id   8452f1711791bf6a14bae37b44cbe3dc
#
_cell.length_a   1.000
_cell.length_b   1.000
_cell.length_c   1.000
_cell.angle_alpha   90.00
_cell.angle_beta   90.00
_cell.angle_gamma   90.00
#
_symmetry.space_group_name_H-M   'P 1'
#
loop_
_entity.id
_entity.type
_entity.pdbx_description
1 polymer ?
#
loop_
_entity_poly.entity_id
_entity_poly.type
_entity_poly.pdbx_seq_one_letter_code
_entity_poly.pdbx_strand_id
1 'polypeptide(L)'
;VKLAPAIRDSIKRTGVIAELVSTDDGYASANGRDEVLGMGVKDISISGAKGKKLTGLDDWDSDTYRDARRTRSAVESLMFTIKDGFEFGGLGRRGIDAVRSELMEKVLAYNCCRIILMKKRRREALDKAA
;
A
#
# COMPACT_ATOMS: atom_id res chain seq x y z
N VAL A 1 8.10 -8.35 -11.60
CA VAL A 1 8.19 -8.15 -10.13
C VAL A 1 7.39 -9.26 -9.47
N LYS A 2 7.96 -9.91 -8.45
CA LYS A 2 7.31 -11.02 -7.74
C LYS A 2 6.65 -10.49 -6.46
N LEU A 3 5.38 -10.79 -6.25
CA LEU A 3 4.61 -10.34 -5.08
C LEU A 3 5.14 -10.95 -3.77
N ALA A 4 5.34 -12.25 -3.74
CA ALA A 4 5.73 -12.98 -2.55
C ALA A 4 7.02 -12.48 -1.87
N PRO A 5 8.12 -12.16 -2.58
CA PRO A 5 9.29 -11.56 -1.97
C PRO A 5 9.02 -10.20 -1.31
N ALA A 6 8.18 -9.36 -1.90
CA ALA A 6 7.84 -8.06 -1.34
C ALA A 6 7.03 -8.20 -0.03
N ILE A 7 6.06 -9.11 -0.01
CA ILE A 7 5.28 -9.39 1.21
C ILE A 7 6.15 -10.00 2.31
N ARG A 8 7.04 -10.95 1.97
CA ARG A 8 7.98 -11.55 2.93
C ARG A 8 8.90 -10.50 3.56
N ASP A 9 9.43 -9.57 2.76
CA ASP A 9 10.27 -8.48 3.26
C ASP A 9 9.48 -7.52 4.16
N SER A 10 8.24 -7.22 3.80
CA SER A 10 7.33 -6.41 4.62
C SER A 10 7.07 -7.06 5.99
N ILE A 11 6.71 -8.34 6.01
CA ILE A 11 6.50 -9.11 7.26
C ILE A 11 7.78 -9.11 8.11
N LYS A 12 8.94 -9.37 7.48
CA LYS A 12 10.23 -9.36 8.19
C LYS A 12 10.54 -8.02 8.84
N ARG A 13 10.21 -6.92 8.19
CA ARG A 13 10.49 -5.55 8.71
C ARG A 13 9.51 -5.09 9.76
N THR A 14 8.24 -5.44 9.61
CA THR A 14 7.17 -4.91 10.46
C THR A 14 6.72 -5.87 11.56
N GLY A 15 6.98 -7.17 11.39
CA GLY A 15 6.40 -8.23 12.24
C GLY A 15 4.89 -8.42 12.04
N VAL A 16 4.28 -7.73 11.06
CA VAL A 16 2.83 -7.73 10.83
C VAL A 16 2.50 -8.55 9.60
N ILE A 17 1.55 -9.48 9.73
CA ILE A 17 0.94 -10.20 8.62
C ILE A 17 -0.35 -9.47 8.25
N ALA A 18 -0.44 -9.02 7.01
CA ALA A 18 -1.64 -8.34 6.51
C ALA A 18 -2.80 -9.33 6.39
N GLU A 19 -4.01 -8.92 6.75
CA GLU A 19 -5.20 -9.74 6.50
C GLU A 19 -5.54 -9.80 5.01
N LEU A 20 -5.45 -8.68 4.33
CA LEU A 20 -5.76 -8.54 2.92
C LEU A 20 -4.62 -7.80 2.20
N VAL A 21 -4.20 -8.35 1.07
CA VAL A 21 -3.23 -7.71 0.17
C VAL A 21 -3.95 -7.31 -1.13
N SER A 22 -3.85 -6.05 -1.51
CA SER A 22 -4.42 -5.57 -2.76
C SER A 22 -3.32 -5.14 -3.74
N THR A 23 -3.37 -5.66 -4.97
CA THR A 23 -2.36 -5.42 -6.00
C THR A 23 -2.98 -5.14 -7.36
N ASP A 24 -2.16 -4.71 -8.31
CA ASP A 24 -2.55 -4.57 -9.71
C ASP A 24 -2.33 -5.86 -10.52
N ASP A 25 -2.73 -5.81 -11.78
CA ASP A 25 -2.64 -6.93 -12.73
C ASP A 25 -1.19 -7.35 -13.06
N GLY A 26 -0.22 -6.49 -12.80
CA GLY A 26 1.21 -6.78 -12.98
C GLY A 26 1.73 -7.87 -12.04
N TYR A 27 1.02 -8.11 -10.93
CA TYR A 27 1.33 -9.15 -9.95
C TYR A 27 0.50 -10.42 -10.12
N ALA A 28 -0.33 -10.52 -11.16
CA ALA A 28 -1.21 -11.65 -11.39
C ALA A 28 -0.41 -12.92 -11.71
N SER A 29 -0.33 -13.82 -10.73
CA SER A 29 0.35 -15.11 -10.80
C SER A 29 -0.30 -16.06 -9.80
N ALA A 30 -0.72 -17.25 -10.26
CA ALA A 30 -1.28 -18.28 -9.38
C ALA A 30 -0.25 -18.69 -8.31
N ASN A 31 0.96 -19.05 -8.71
CA ASN A 31 2.03 -19.42 -7.77
C ASN A 31 2.35 -18.30 -6.77
N GLY A 32 2.39 -17.04 -7.24
CA GLY A 32 2.66 -15.90 -6.36
C GLY A 32 1.54 -15.66 -5.35
N ARG A 33 0.29 -15.90 -5.74
CA ARG A 33 -0.88 -15.87 -4.86
C ARG A 33 -0.78 -16.95 -3.79
N ASP A 34 -0.53 -18.19 -4.19
CA ASP A 34 -0.44 -19.33 -3.27
C ASP A 34 0.71 -19.19 -2.27
N GLU A 35 1.88 -18.68 -2.71
CA GLU A 35 3.00 -18.36 -1.83
C GLU A 35 2.61 -17.32 -0.75
N VAL A 36 1.89 -16.27 -1.13
CA VAL A 36 1.48 -15.20 -0.20
C VAL A 36 0.43 -15.69 0.79
N LEU A 37 -0.55 -16.47 0.34
CA LEU A 37 -1.52 -17.13 1.23
C LEU A 37 -0.82 -18.07 2.23
N GLY A 38 0.21 -18.80 1.76
CA GLY A 38 1.06 -19.64 2.62
C GLY A 38 1.85 -18.88 3.70
N MET A 39 1.98 -17.56 3.60
CA MET A 39 2.58 -16.70 4.64
C MET A 39 1.59 -16.27 5.74
N GLY A 40 0.34 -16.72 5.67
CA GLY A 40 -0.70 -16.38 6.64
C GLY A 40 -1.56 -15.18 6.26
N VAL A 41 -1.39 -14.61 5.07
CA VAL A 41 -2.31 -13.60 4.51
C VAL A 41 -3.64 -14.30 4.24
N LYS A 42 -4.75 -13.70 4.70
CA LYS A 42 -6.07 -14.32 4.57
C LYS A 42 -6.60 -14.27 3.14
N ASP A 43 -6.37 -13.14 2.46
CA ASP A 43 -6.88 -12.96 1.11
C ASP A 43 -6.02 -12.00 0.27
N ILE A 44 -6.12 -12.15 -1.07
CA ILE A 44 -5.38 -11.34 -2.03
C ILE A 44 -6.31 -10.87 -3.14
N SER A 45 -6.52 -9.57 -3.21
CA SER A 45 -7.25 -8.92 -4.30
C SER A 45 -6.28 -8.46 -5.38
N ILE A 46 -6.32 -9.10 -6.55
CA ILE A 46 -5.53 -8.69 -7.72
C ILE A 46 -6.49 -8.02 -8.71
N SER A 47 -6.39 -6.69 -8.87
CA SER A 47 -7.24 -5.95 -9.80
C SER A 47 -6.82 -6.18 -11.25
N GLY A 48 -7.78 -6.04 -12.19
CA GLY A 48 -7.54 -6.18 -13.63
C GLY A 48 -8.00 -7.51 -14.22
N ALA A 49 -7.83 -7.67 -15.53
CA ALA A 49 -8.39 -8.79 -16.28
C ALA A 49 -7.77 -10.15 -15.89
N LYS A 50 -6.48 -10.18 -15.59
CA LYS A 50 -5.78 -11.39 -15.16
C LYS A 50 -6.16 -11.75 -13.72
N GLY A 51 -6.25 -10.74 -12.84
CA GLY A 51 -6.72 -10.91 -11.47
C GLY A 51 -8.13 -11.50 -11.42
N LYS A 52 -9.03 -11.00 -12.26
CA LYS A 52 -10.40 -11.53 -12.38
C LYS A 52 -10.42 -13.01 -12.78
N LYS A 53 -9.55 -13.43 -13.70
CA LYS A 53 -9.45 -14.84 -14.09
C LYS A 53 -8.91 -15.75 -12.99
N LEU A 54 -8.02 -15.24 -12.15
CA LEU A 54 -7.43 -16.01 -11.04
C LEU A 54 -8.39 -16.16 -9.85
N THR A 55 -9.23 -15.16 -9.61
CA THR A 55 -10.10 -15.08 -8.44
C THR A 55 -11.42 -15.81 -8.64
N GLY A 56 -11.93 -15.86 -9.87
CA GLY A 56 -13.30 -16.30 -10.17
C GLY A 56 -14.31 -15.16 -10.04
N LEU A 57 -15.52 -15.36 -10.58
CA LEU A 57 -16.52 -14.30 -10.66
C LEU A 57 -17.17 -13.99 -9.30
N ASP A 58 -17.49 -15.01 -8.52
CA ASP A 58 -18.21 -14.87 -7.25
C ASP A 58 -17.37 -14.09 -6.23
N ASP A 59 -16.11 -14.47 -6.08
CA ASP A 59 -15.18 -13.78 -5.19
C ASP A 59 -14.84 -12.37 -5.70
N TRP A 60 -14.73 -12.19 -7.03
CA TRP A 60 -14.40 -10.90 -7.64
C TRP A 60 -15.44 -9.82 -7.33
N ASP A 61 -16.70 -10.15 -7.27
CA ASP A 61 -17.80 -9.23 -7.01
C ASP A 61 -18.21 -9.16 -5.54
N SER A 62 -17.50 -9.88 -4.65
CA SER A 62 -17.70 -9.78 -3.21
C SER A 62 -17.41 -8.37 -2.68
N ASP A 63 -18.06 -8.00 -1.58
CA ASP A 63 -17.84 -6.70 -0.93
C ASP A 63 -16.39 -6.52 -0.49
N THR A 64 -15.77 -7.58 0.04
CA THR A 64 -14.36 -7.58 0.42
C THR A 64 -13.44 -7.21 -0.74
N TYR A 65 -13.67 -7.78 -1.92
CA TYR A 65 -12.88 -7.47 -3.11
C TYR A 65 -13.17 -6.08 -3.66
N ARG A 66 -14.43 -5.62 -3.61
CA ARG A 66 -14.79 -4.24 -3.99
C ARG A 66 -14.10 -3.20 -3.10
N ASP A 67 -14.10 -3.42 -1.80
CA ASP A 67 -13.45 -2.52 -0.84
C ASP A 67 -11.93 -2.56 -0.97
N ALA A 68 -11.33 -3.72 -1.21
CA ALA A 68 -9.90 -3.84 -1.50
C ALA A 68 -9.50 -3.04 -2.75
N ARG A 69 -10.29 -3.08 -3.83
CA ARG A 69 -10.05 -2.29 -5.03
C ARG A 69 -10.19 -0.78 -4.79
N ARG A 70 -11.16 -0.35 -3.97
CA ARG A 70 -11.30 1.05 -3.56
C ARG A 70 -10.11 1.52 -2.73
N THR A 71 -9.68 0.70 -1.77
CA THR A 71 -8.52 1.02 -0.93
C THR A 71 -7.24 1.13 -1.76
N ARG A 72 -7.09 0.36 -2.83
CA ARG A 72 -5.96 0.48 -3.75
C ARG A 72 -5.83 1.88 -4.36
N SER A 73 -6.94 2.51 -4.71
CA SER A 73 -6.95 3.88 -5.25
C SER A 73 -6.37 4.89 -4.27
N ALA A 74 -6.44 4.62 -2.97
CA ALA A 74 -5.81 5.47 -1.96
C ALA A 74 -4.26 5.45 -2.04
N VAL A 75 -3.67 4.34 -2.50
CA VAL A 75 -2.22 4.25 -2.72
C VAL A 75 -1.78 5.14 -3.88
N GLU A 76 -2.57 5.22 -4.96
CA GLU A 76 -2.29 6.10 -6.09
C GLU A 76 -2.36 7.57 -5.66
N SER A 77 -3.38 7.95 -4.89
CA SER A 77 -3.50 9.28 -4.29
C SER A 77 -2.35 9.60 -3.33
N LEU A 78 -1.92 8.60 -2.55
CA LEU A 78 -0.75 8.73 -1.68
C LEU A 78 0.52 8.96 -2.49
N MET A 79 0.75 8.17 -3.52
CA MET A 79 1.93 8.31 -4.40
C MET A 79 1.95 9.67 -5.10
N PHE A 80 0.79 10.16 -5.56
CA PHE A 80 0.66 11.50 -6.12
C PHE A 80 1.02 12.57 -5.07
N THR A 81 0.45 12.49 -3.86
CA THR A 81 0.76 13.43 -2.77
C THR A 81 2.23 13.46 -2.41
N ILE A 82 2.87 12.29 -2.33
CA ILE A 82 4.30 12.19 -2.02
C ILE A 82 5.13 12.76 -3.18
N LYS A 83 4.76 12.43 -4.40
CA LYS A 83 5.49 12.86 -5.60
C LYS A 83 5.44 14.37 -5.80
N ASP A 84 4.26 14.96 -5.70
CA ASP A 84 4.06 16.38 -5.98
C ASP A 84 4.24 17.25 -4.72
N GLY A 85 3.71 16.83 -3.57
CA GLY A 85 3.76 17.59 -2.33
C GLY A 85 5.09 17.51 -1.59
N PHE A 86 5.87 16.46 -1.81
CA PHE A 86 7.15 16.22 -1.14
C PHE A 86 8.31 16.03 -2.12
N GLU A 87 8.11 16.40 -3.39
CA GLU A 87 9.11 16.39 -4.45
C GLU A 87 9.86 15.05 -4.63
N PHE A 88 9.17 13.92 -4.44
CA PHE A 88 9.77 12.59 -4.67
C PHE A 88 10.18 12.37 -6.13
N GLY A 89 9.65 13.17 -7.06
CA GLY A 89 10.03 13.16 -8.47
C GLY A 89 11.34 13.88 -8.78
N GLY A 90 11.82 14.73 -7.85
CA GLY A 90 13.05 15.51 -7.99
C GLY A 90 14.07 15.10 -6.92
N LEU A 91 14.91 14.08 -7.20
CA LEU A 91 16.00 13.72 -6.31
C LEU A 91 17.24 14.54 -6.66
N GLY A 92 17.71 15.35 -5.72
CA GLY A 92 18.85 16.23 -5.91
C GLY A 92 20.20 15.56 -5.65
N ARG A 93 20.20 14.48 -4.88
CA ARG A 93 21.41 13.76 -4.48
C ARG A 93 21.82 12.70 -5.50
N ARG A 94 23.11 12.43 -5.63
CA ARG A 94 23.68 11.41 -6.52
C ARG A 94 24.29 10.27 -5.70
N GLY A 95 24.19 9.06 -6.24
CA GLY A 95 24.64 7.82 -5.58
C GLY A 95 23.53 7.17 -4.74
N ILE A 96 23.58 5.84 -4.67
CA ILE A 96 22.47 5.04 -4.12
C ILE A 96 22.19 5.35 -2.64
N ASP A 97 23.21 5.53 -1.83
CA ASP A 97 23.05 5.79 -0.41
C ASP A 97 22.52 7.21 -0.14
N ALA A 98 23.01 8.21 -0.89
CA ALA A 98 22.53 9.57 -0.79
C ALA A 98 21.09 9.71 -1.26
N VAL A 99 20.70 9.04 -2.35
CA VAL A 99 19.32 8.96 -2.83
C VAL A 99 18.42 8.27 -1.80
N ARG A 100 18.87 7.17 -1.22
CA ARG A 100 18.14 6.47 -0.16
C ARG A 100 17.89 7.37 1.04
N SER A 101 18.92 8.11 1.50
CA SER A 101 18.79 9.04 2.61
C SER A 101 17.79 10.15 2.31
N GLU A 102 17.84 10.74 1.11
CA GLU A 102 16.89 11.77 0.68
C GLU A 102 15.45 11.25 0.64
N LEU A 103 15.23 10.04 0.13
CA LEU A 103 13.92 9.39 0.14
C LEU A 103 13.40 9.16 1.56
N MET A 104 14.26 8.72 2.47
CA MET A 104 13.88 8.51 3.87
C MET A 104 13.54 9.82 4.59
N GLU A 105 14.27 10.90 4.34
CA GLU A 105 13.97 12.24 4.85
C GLU A 105 12.59 12.72 4.37
N LYS A 106 12.28 12.54 3.09
CA LYS A 106 10.95 12.89 2.51
C LYS A 106 9.82 12.05 3.09
N VAL A 107 10.03 10.75 3.28
CA VAL A 107 9.06 9.85 3.96
C VAL A 107 8.82 10.30 5.40
N LEU A 108 9.87 10.65 6.14
CA LEU A 108 9.76 11.15 7.50
C LEU A 108 8.96 12.44 7.56
N ALA A 109 9.25 13.40 6.69
CA ALA A 109 8.51 14.65 6.59
C ALA A 109 7.02 14.41 6.30
N TYR A 110 6.70 13.54 5.35
CA TYR A 110 5.32 13.13 5.07
C TYR A 110 4.63 12.55 6.32
N ASN A 111 5.27 11.62 7.01
CA ASN A 111 4.71 10.98 8.20
C ASN A 111 4.46 12.00 9.33
N CYS A 112 5.39 12.94 9.55
CA CYS A 112 5.21 14.02 10.53
C CYS A 112 3.98 14.89 10.19
N CYS A 113 3.85 15.30 8.93
CA CYS A 113 2.67 16.06 8.48
C CYS A 113 1.37 15.28 8.68
N ARG A 114 1.35 13.98 8.38
CA ARG A 114 0.18 13.11 8.59
C ARG A 114 -0.20 13.02 10.06
N ILE A 115 0.76 12.86 10.96
CA ILE A 115 0.50 12.80 12.41
C ILE A 115 -0.11 14.11 12.90
N ILE A 116 0.43 15.25 12.47
CA ILE A 116 -0.10 16.58 12.84
C ILE A 116 -1.55 16.73 12.36
N LEU A 117 -1.84 16.38 11.10
CA LEU A 117 -3.18 16.45 10.56
C LEU A 117 -4.16 15.52 11.28
N MET A 118 -3.74 14.31 11.63
CA MET A 118 -4.57 13.38 12.41
C MET A 118 -4.88 13.93 13.79
N LYS A 119 -3.90 14.50 14.50
CA LYS A 119 -4.09 15.13 15.80
C LYS A 119 -5.04 16.32 15.73
N LYS A 120 -4.91 17.16 14.68
CA LYS A 120 -5.82 18.29 14.45
C LYS A 120 -7.26 17.81 14.24
N ARG A 121 -7.48 16.85 13.35
CA ARG A 121 -8.82 16.29 13.09
C ARG A 121 -9.44 15.67 14.36
N ARG A 122 -8.63 14.99 15.16
CA ARG A 122 -9.12 14.41 16.42
C ARG A 122 -9.57 15.49 17.41
N ARG A 123 -8.83 16.60 17.53
CA ARG A 123 -9.24 17.74 18.35
C ARG A 123 -10.56 18.33 17.87
N GLU A 124 -10.65 18.67 16.57
CA GLU A 124 -11.86 19.21 15.96
C GLU A 124 -13.09 18.30 16.13
N ALA A 125 -12.90 16.98 16.12
CA ALA A 125 -13.98 16.03 16.38
C ALA A 125 -14.42 16.03 17.85
N LEU A 126 -13.49 16.16 18.80
CA LEU A 126 -13.79 16.26 20.24
C LEU A 126 -14.52 17.57 20.56
N ASP A 127 -14.05 18.68 19.99
CA ASP A 127 -14.65 20.02 20.21
C ASP A 127 -16.09 20.11 19.66
N LYS A 128 -16.40 19.32 18.61
CA LYS A 128 -17.77 19.24 18.04
C LYS A 128 -18.71 18.33 18.85
N ALA A 129 -18.16 17.45 19.65
CA ALA A 129 -18.94 16.50 20.46
C ALA A 129 -19.21 16.97 21.89
N ALA A 130 -18.56 18.07 22.31
CA ALA A 130 -18.73 18.74 23.58
C ALA A 130 -19.74 19.88 23.48
#